data_fffddff4f999ec35b8abe4e91662265d
#
_entry.id   fffddff4f999ec35b8abe4e91662265d
#
_cell.length_a   1.000
_cell.length_b   1.000
_cell.length_c   1.000
_cell.angle_alpha   90.00
_cell.angle_beta   90.00
_cell.angle_gamma   90.00
#
_symmetry.space_group_name_H-M   'P 1'
#
loop_
_entity.id
_entity.type
_entity.pdbx_description
1 polymer ?
#
loop_
_entity_poly.entity_id
_entity_poly.type
_entity_poly.pdbx_seq_one_letter_code
_entity_poly.pdbx_strand_id
1 'polypeptide(L)'
;MPRSFDMAAEYDGSVEQVYRALRDQNYWNERLADSGADEATLDSMTVDDGGIDVVTTQVLRRDRLPGVVMQFHRGDLSIVREEAWSPVRDGTATATVTGAIPGAPVSLTGTAVLAPTDGGGSRLQFTASVEVRIPLVGGKVENFIGSQLVELLIAEQRFTTAWIKDNP
;
A
#
# COMPACT_ATOMS: atom_id res chain seq x y z
N MET A 1 11.14 11.32 -15.21
CA MET A 1 11.80 11.52 -13.91
C MET A 1 10.91 10.99 -12.80
N PRO A 2 11.45 10.17 -11.87
CA PRO A 2 10.64 9.69 -10.74
C PRO A 2 10.20 10.83 -9.84
N ARG A 3 9.04 10.68 -9.23
CA ARG A 3 8.53 11.62 -8.23
C ARG A 3 8.43 10.92 -6.88
N SER A 4 8.83 11.64 -5.84
CA SER A 4 8.78 11.15 -4.47
C SER A 4 7.61 11.75 -3.72
N PHE A 5 6.98 10.93 -2.89
CA PHE A 5 5.84 11.31 -2.06
C PHE A 5 6.11 10.87 -0.62
N ASP A 6 5.91 11.79 0.32
CA ASP A 6 5.98 11.49 1.75
C ASP A 6 4.58 11.53 2.33
N MET A 7 4.21 10.48 3.06
CA MET A 7 2.88 10.32 3.64
C MET A 7 3.02 9.80 5.06
N ALA A 8 2.05 10.13 5.90
CA ALA A 8 2.01 9.62 7.26
C ALA A 8 0.58 9.29 7.64
N ALA A 9 0.41 8.20 8.39
CA ALA A 9 -0.86 7.80 8.97
C ALA A 9 -0.67 7.52 10.44
N GLU A 10 -1.62 7.96 11.27
CA GLU A 10 -1.57 7.72 12.70
C GLU A 10 -2.64 6.72 13.10
N TYR A 11 -2.30 5.86 14.05
CA TYR A 11 -3.20 4.84 14.58
C TYR A 11 -3.32 5.05 16.10
N ASP A 12 -4.53 4.84 16.61
CA ASP A 12 -4.76 4.81 18.06
C ASP A 12 -4.11 3.57 18.68
N GLY A 13 -4.00 2.48 17.91
CA GLY A 13 -3.35 1.26 18.35
C GLY A 13 -1.83 1.38 18.42
N SER A 14 -1.24 0.55 19.28
CA SER A 14 0.21 0.47 19.42
C SER A 14 0.86 -0.17 18.19
N VAL A 15 2.19 -0.05 18.08
CA VAL A 15 2.97 -0.75 17.05
C VAL A 15 2.65 -2.24 17.07
N GLU A 16 2.61 -2.86 18.24
CA GLU A 16 2.35 -4.29 18.39
C GLU A 16 0.95 -4.67 17.91
N GLN A 17 -0.05 -3.83 18.16
CA GLN A 17 -1.41 -4.07 17.69
C GLN A 17 -1.52 -3.96 16.17
N VAL A 18 -0.89 -2.94 15.57
CA VAL A 18 -0.86 -2.78 14.11
C VAL A 18 -0.10 -3.95 13.49
N TYR A 19 1.06 -4.32 14.06
CA TYR A 19 1.87 -5.42 13.54
C TYR A 19 1.14 -6.76 13.64
N ARG A 20 0.37 -6.98 14.72
CA ARG A 20 -0.46 -8.18 14.85
C ARG A 20 -1.49 -8.29 13.73
N ALA A 21 -2.11 -7.17 13.35
CA ALA A 21 -3.02 -7.12 12.21
C ALA A 21 -2.30 -7.50 10.91
N LEU A 22 -1.10 -6.95 10.70
CA LEU A 22 -0.31 -7.25 9.49
C LEU A 22 0.10 -8.73 9.39
N ARG A 23 0.12 -9.45 10.50
CA ARG A 23 0.42 -10.88 10.54
C ARG A 23 -0.80 -11.77 10.32
N ASP A 24 -1.99 -11.19 10.28
CA ASP A 24 -3.24 -11.94 10.20
C ASP A 24 -3.73 -11.98 8.74
N GLN A 25 -3.84 -13.17 8.19
CA GLN A 25 -4.32 -13.36 6.82
C GLN A 25 -5.74 -12.81 6.63
N ASN A 26 -6.60 -12.94 7.65
CA ASN A 26 -7.97 -12.42 7.57
C ASN A 26 -7.98 -10.89 7.46
N TYR A 27 -7.06 -10.22 8.14
CA TYR A 27 -6.90 -8.77 8.02
C TYR A 27 -6.65 -8.38 6.55
N TRP A 28 -5.72 -9.07 5.89
CA TRP A 28 -5.40 -8.77 4.49
C TRP A 28 -6.56 -9.04 3.55
N ASN A 29 -7.25 -10.17 3.74
CA ASN A 29 -8.41 -10.52 2.92
C ASN A 29 -9.54 -9.50 3.06
N GLU A 30 -9.85 -9.10 4.29
CA GLU A 30 -10.91 -8.12 4.53
C GLU A 30 -10.51 -6.72 4.08
N ARG A 31 -9.24 -6.34 4.26
CA ARG A 31 -8.72 -5.06 3.77
C ARG A 31 -8.82 -4.98 2.24
N LEU A 32 -8.46 -6.06 1.55
CA LEU A 32 -8.58 -6.12 0.09
C LEU A 32 -10.04 -6.04 -0.35
N ALA A 33 -10.94 -6.73 0.33
CA ALA A 33 -12.37 -6.67 0.03
C ALA A 33 -12.94 -5.26 0.20
N ASP A 34 -12.41 -4.49 1.14
CA ASP A 34 -12.84 -3.11 1.43
C ASP A 34 -12.15 -2.08 0.54
N SER A 35 -11.20 -2.48 -0.28
CA SER A 35 -10.30 -1.57 -1.01
C SER A 35 -10.99 -0.75 -2.11
N GLY A 36 -12.17 -1.15 -2.55
CA GLY A 36 -12.86 -0.50 -3.65
C GLY A 36 -12.38 -0.94 -5.04
N ALA A 37 -11.42 -1.84 -5.12
CA ALA A 37 -11.02 -2.44 -6.38
C ALA A 37 -12.12 -3.36 -6.92
N ASP A 38 -12.20 -3.53 -8.22
CA ASP A 38 -13.19 -4.41 -8.84
C ASP A 38 -12.92 -5.87 -8.54
N GLU A 39 -11.63 -6.23 -8.46
CA GLU A 39 -11.17 -7.53 -7.98
C GLU A 39 -9.93 -7.30 -7.13
N ALA A 40 -9.76 -8.10 -6.09
CA ALA A 40 -8.59 -8.03 -5.22
C ALA A 40 -8.27 -9.42 -4.68
N THR A 41 -6.99 -9.79 -4.71
CA THR A 41 -6.54 -11.10 -4.25
C THR A 41 -5.29 -10.99 -3.40
N LEU A 42 -5.20 -11.84 -2.39
CA LEU A 42 -3.99 -12.08 -1.63
C LEU A 42 -3.26 -13.23 -2.31
N ASP A 43 -2.23 -12.90 -3.09
CA ASP A 43 -1.53 -13.89 -3.93
C ASP A 43 -0.61 -14.78 -3.11
N SER A 44 0.09 -14.21 -2.13
CA SER A 44 0.94 -14.97 -1.21
C SER A 44 1.12 -14.20 0.09
N MET A 45 1.36 -14.95 1.16
CA MET A 45 1.67 -14.38 2.47
C MET A 45 2.58 -15.35 3.22
N THR A 46 3.69 -14.84 3.71
CA THR A 46 4.62 -15.59 4.54
C THR A 46 4.85 -14.82 5.83
N VAL A 47 4.65 -15.48 6.96
CA VAL A 47 4.90 -14.89 8.28
C VAL A 47 5.84 -15.82 9.02
N ASP A 48 6.99 -15.28 9.44
CA ASP A 48 7.98 -16.03 10.19
C ASP A 48 8.76 -15.09 11.13
N ASP A 49 9.83 -15.60 11.72
CA ASP A 49 10.68 -14.80 12.63
C ASP A 49 11.44 -13.70 11.88
N GLY A 50 11.58 -13.82 10.56
CA GLY A 50 12.22 -12.81 9.72
C GLY A 50 11.28 -11.69 9.27
N GLY A 51 10.00 -11.75 9.63
CA GLY A 51 9.03 -10.72 9.31
C GLY A 51 7.82 -11.22 8.54
N ILE A 52 7.27 -10.34 7.72
CA ILE A 52 6.06 -10.61 6.94
C ILE A 52 6.33 -10.26 5.48
N ASP A 53 6.02 -11.18 4.58
CA ASP A 53 6.02 -10.94 3.13
C ASP A 53 4.62 -11.14 2.59
N VAL A 54 4.07 -10.14 1.91
CA VAL A 54 2.72 -10.16 1.37
C VAL A 54 2.75 -9.69 -0.07
N VAL A 55 2.11 -10.44 -0.96
CA VAL A 55 1.90 -10.04 -2.35
C VAL A 55 0.39 -9.98 -2.61
N THR A 56 -0.07 -8.85 -3.12
CA THR A 56 -1.49 -8.62 -3.42
C THR A 56 -1.64 -8.13 -4.85
N THR A 57 -2.78 -8.44 -5.45
CA THR A 57 -3.17 -7.92 -6.77
C THR A 57 -4.53 -7.27 -6.64
N GLN A 58 -4.64 -6.03 -7.15
CA GLN A 58 -5.90 -5.29 -7.23
C GLN A 58 -6.16 -4.96 -8.68
N VAL A 59 -7.40 -5.16 -9.13
CA VAL A 59 -7.80 -4.92 -10.52
C VAL A 59 -8.82 -3.79 -10.56
N LEU A 60 -8.56 -2.80 -11.42
CA LEU A 60 -9.49 -1.74 -11.74
C LEU A 60 -9.98 -1.92 -13.17
N ARG A 61 -11.29 -1.93 -13.37
CA ARG A 61 -11.86 -2.05 -14.71
C ARG A 61 -11.54 -0.82 -15.55
N ARG A 62 -11.39 -1.06 -16.84
CA ARG A 62 -11.03 -0.01 -17.79
C ARG A 62 -11.95 1.20 -17.73
N ASP A 63 -13.25 1.02 -17.53
CA ASP A 63 -14.22 2.10 -17.47
C ASP A 63 -14.07 3.02 -16.25
N ARG A 64 -13.28 2.61 -15.26
CA ARG A 64 -12.96 3.42 -14.07
C ARG A 64 -11.64 4.17 -14.20
N LEU A 65 -10.89 3.98 -15.28
CA LEU A 65 -9.58 4.59 -15.46
C LEU A 65 -9.71 6.00 -16.02
N PRO A 66 -8.83 6.94 -15.58
CA PRO A 66 -8.77 8.27 -16.21
C PRO A 66 -8.39 8.18 -17.68
N GLY A 67 -8.83 9.15 -18.49
CA GLY A 67 -8.53 9.18 -19.91
C GLY A 67 -7.03 9.14 -20.22
N VAL A 68 -6.19 9.80 -19.40
CA VAL A 68 -4.75 9.79 -19.60
C VAL A 68 -4.17 8.38 -19.45
N VAL A 69 -4.74 7.56 -18.55
CA VAL A 69 -4.30 6.17 -18.37
C VAL A 69 -4.79 5.30 -19.54
N MET A 70 -6.02 5.51 -20.00
CA MET A 70 -6.60 4.76 -21.11
C MET A 70 -5.85 4.95 -22.44
N GLN A 71 -5.14 6.06 -22.59
CA GLN A 71 -4.36 6.35 -23.79
C GLN A 71 -3.18 5.40 -24.01
N PHE A 72 -2.61 4.86 -22.93
CA PHE A 72 -1.42 4.01 -23.04
C PHE A 72 -1.60 2.61 -22.46
N HIS A 73 -2.72 2.33 -21.81
CA HIS A 73 -3.01 1.02 -21.24
C HIS A 73 -4.31 0.47 -21.80
N ARG A 74 -4.27 -0.75 -22.33
CA ARG A 74 -5.45 -1.42 -22.87
C ARG A 74 -6.02 -2.39 -21.84
N GLY A 75 -7.33 -2.42 -21.72
CA GLY A 75 -8.04 -3.33 -20.83
C GLY A 75 -8.00 -2.89 -19.38
N ASP A 76 -8.28 -3.83 -18.50
CA ASP A 76 -8.31 -3.59 -17.07
C ASP A 76 -6.89 -3.40 -16.53
N LEU A 77 -6.78 -2.61 -15.47
CA LEU A 77 -5.50 -2.30 -14.87
C LEU A 77 -5.27 -3.20 -13.65
N SER A 78 -4.22 -4.01 -13.70
CA SER A 78 -3.81 -4.82 -12.55
C SER A 78 -2.64 -4.16 -11.84
N ILE A 79 -2.76 -4.01 -10.51
CA ILE A 79 -1.70 -3.45 -9.68
C ILE A 79 -1.22 -4.56 -8.76
N VAL A 80 0.04 -4.95 -8.92
CA VAL A 80 0.67 -5.95 -8.05
C VAL A 80 1.52 -5.21 -7.03
N ARG A 81 1.27 -5.47 -5.76
CA ARG A 81 1.99 -4.82 -4.66
C ARG A 81 2.63 -5.89 -3.78
N GLU A 82 3.89 -5.70 -3.46
CA GLU A 82 4.62 -6.53 -2.52
C GLU A 82 5.08 -5.69 -1.33
N GLU A 83 4.81 -6.17 -0.13
CA GLU A 83 5.25 -5.53 1.11
C GLU A 83 6.07 -6.54 1.91
N ALA A 84 7.27 -6.14 2.29
CA ALA A 84 8.16 -6.95 3.11
C ALA A 84 8.43 -6.20 4.42
N TRP A 85 7.87 -6.70 5.51
CA TRP A 85 7.99 -6.09 6.83
C TRP A 85 9.06 -6.78 7.65
N SER A 86 9.91 -5.99 8.30
CA SER A 86 10.85 -6.51 9.28
C SER A 86 10.11 -6.95 10.54
N PRO A 87 10.73 -7.80 11.40
CA PRO A 87 10.22 -7.99 12.76
C PRO A 87 10.22 -6.66 13.51
N VAL A 88 9.40 -6.57 14.56
CA VAL A 88 9.44 -5.41 15.46
C VAL A 88 10.73 -5.50 16.28
N ARG A 89 11.54 -4.45 16.22
CA ARG A 89 12.80 -4.33 16.97
C ARG A 89 12.85 -2.95 17.60
N ASP A 90 13.12 -2.89 18.90
CA ASP A 90 13.17 -1.63 19.65
C ASP A 90 11.87 -0.81 19.48
N GLY A 91 10.74 -1.50 19.43
CA GLY A 91 9.43 -0.88 19.30
C GLY A 91 9.08 -0.39 17.89
N THR A 92 9.91 -0.66 16.89
CA THR A 92 9.76 -0.15 15.53
C THR A 92 9.82 -1.29 14.52
N ALA A 93 9.00 -1.20 13.48
CA ALA A 93 9.05 -2.10 12.32
C ALA A 93 9.24 -1.27 11.04
N THR A 94 9.96 -1.84 10.09
CA THR A 94 10.19 -1.19 8.79
C THR A 94 9.70 -2.10 7.67
N ALA A 95 9.35 -1.48 6.55
CA ALA A 95 8.92 -2.23 5.38
C ALA A 95 9.53 -1.67 4.10
N THR A 96 9.70 -2.56 3.13
CA THR A 96 9.92 -2.16 1.74
C THR A 96 8.64 -2.48 0.98
N VAL A 97 8.26 -1.60 0.07
CA VAL A 97 7.05 -1.74 -0.74
C VAL A 97 7.42 -1.57 -2.20
N THR A 98 6.99 -2.50 -3.03
CA THR A 98 7.11 -2.36 -4.47
C THR A 98 5.74 -2.48 -5.10
N GLY A 99 5.50 -1.73 -6.16
CA GLY A 99 4.28 -1.81 -6.93
C GLY A 99 4.61 -1.84 -8.41
N ALA A 100 3.84 -2.63 -9.15
CA ALA A 100 4.01 -2.74 -10.59
C ALA A 100 2.66 -2.91 -11.25
N ILE A 101 2.59 -2.43 -12.49
CA ILE A 101 1.44 -2.64 -13.36
C ILE A 101 1.98 -3.46 -14.53
N PRO A 102 1.69 -4.78 -14.58
CA PRO A 102 2.19 -5.63 -15.67
C PRO A 102 1.78 -5.08 -17.03
N GLY A 103 2.74 -5.01 -17.95
CA GLY A 103 2.51 -4.50 -19.30
C GLY A 103 2.53 -2.98 -19.41
N ALA A 104 2.77 -2.25 -18.34
CA ALA A 104 2.87 -0.79 -18.35
C ALA A 104 4.23 -0.32 -17.85
N PRO A 105 4.76 0.80 -18.38
CA PRO A 105 6.07 1.32 -17.98
C PRO A 105 5.97 2.14 -16.68
N VAL A 106 5.39 1.54 -15.64
CA VAL A 106 5.15 2.18 -14.34
C VAL A 106 5.79 1.33 -13.25
N SER A 107 6.53 1.95 -12.38
CA SER A 107 7.07 1.30 -11.18
C SER A 107 6.92 2.19 -9.96
N LEU A 108 6.69 1.55 -8.81
CA LEU A 108 6.63 2.20 -7.52
C LEU A 108 7.57 1.46 -6.57
N THR A 109 8.38 2.23 -5.86
CA THR A 109 9.18 1.70 -4.76
C THR A 109 8.97 2.59 -3.54
N GLY A 110 8.96 1.99 -2.36
CA GLY A 110 8.75 2.76 -1.16
C GLY A 110 9.34 2.08 0.06
N THR A 111 9.44 2.86 1.12
CA THR A 111 9.82 2.40 2.44
C THR A 111 8.83 2.92 3.46
N ALA A 112 8.59 2.14 4.49
CA ALA A 112 7.69 2.51 5.56
C ALA A 112 8.36 2.28 6.91
N VAL A 113 8.05 3.13 7.87
CA VAL A 113 8.49 2.99 9.25
C VAL A 113 7.26 3.10 10.15
N LEU A 114 7.02 2.04 10.92
CA LEU A 114 5.95 2.02 11.92
C LEU A 114 6.59 2.19 13.29
N ALA A 115 6.31 3.30 13.94
CA ALA A 115 6.95 3.67 15.21
C ALA A 115 5.92 4.17 16.23
N PRO A 116 6.22 4.06 17.53
CA PRO A 116 5.28 4.54 18.55
C PRO A 116 5.19 6.07 18.56
N THR A 117 4.03 6.58 18.96
CA THR A 117 3.82 7.99 19.25
C THR A 117 3.64 8.20 20.75
N ASP A 118 3.73 9.45 21.17
CA ASP A 118 3.39 9.81 22.55
C ASP A 118 1.92 9.45 22.81
N GLY A 119 1.63 8.87 23.96
CA GLY A 119 0.25 8.50 24.30
C GLY A 119 -0.15 7.07 23.94
N GLY A 120 0.77 6.23 23.46
CA GLY A 120 0.54 4.80 23.26
C GLY A 120 0.06 4.39 21.88
N GLY A 121 -0.17 5.34 20.98
CA GLY A 121 -0.50 5.04 19.58
C GLY A 121 0.72 4.77 18.73
N SER A 122 0.54 4.76 17.42
CA SER A 122 1.63 4.54 16.48
C SER A 122 1.45 5.41 15.24
N ARG A 123 2.54 5.55 14.50
CA ARG A 123 2.57 6.30 13.23
C ARG A 123 3.28 5.48 12.17
N LEU A 124 2.67 5.41 11.01
CA LEU A 124 3.29 4.88 9.80
C LEU A 124 3.79 6.05 8.96
N GLN A 125 5.10 6.12 8.77
CA GLN A 125 5.72 7.07 7.86
C GLN A 125 6.05 6.34 6.57
N PHE A 126 5.54 6.82 5.44
CA PHE A 126 5.70 6.16 4.16
C PHE A 126 6.30 7.12 3.15
N THR A 127 7.40 6.69 2.52
CA THR A 127 8.05 7.44 1.43
C THR A 127 8.01 6.58 0.19
N ALA A 128 7.42 7.09 -0.87
CA ALA A 128 7.29 6.38 -2.14
C ALA A 128 7.91 7.15 -3.28
N SER A 129 8.47 6.43 -4.23
CA SER A 129 8.95 6.97 -5.50
C SER A 129 8.18 6.30 -6.62
N VAL A 130 7.56 7.10 -7.48
CA VAL A 130 6.79 6.64 -8.63
C VAL A 130 7.51 7.08 -9.90
N GLU A 131 7.76 6.14 -10.80
CA GLU A 131 8.35 6.44 -12.10
C GLU A 131 7.43 5.94 -13.22
N VAL A 132 7.09 6.84 -14.14
CA VAL A 132 6.31 6.52 -15.33
C VAL A 132 7.16 6.90 -16.54
N ARG A 133 7.59 5.88 -17.30
CA ARG A 133 8.50 6.07 -18.44
C ARG A 133 7.71 6.27 -19.73
N ILE A 134 6.92 7.34 -19.77
CA ILE A 134 6.12 7.73 -20.94
C ILE A 134 6.47 9.17 -21.28
N PRO A 135 6.95 9.45 -22.49
CA PRO A 135 7.27 10.82 -22.88
C PRO A 135 6.05 11.73 -22.81
N LEU A 136 6.25 12.98 -22.40
CA LEU A 136 5.29 14.07 -22.35
C LEU A 136 4.21 13.97 -21.27
N VAL A 137 3.67 12.77 -20.99
CA VAL A 137 2.57 12.60 -20.03
C VAL A 137 2.99 11.91 -18.75
N GLY A 138 4.25 11.43 -18.64
CA GLY A 138 4.73 10.71 -17.47
C GLY A 138 4.50 11.46 -16.16
N GLY A 139 4.79 12.78 -16.14
CA GLY A 139 4.60 13.59 -14.94
C GLY A 139 3.15 13.69 -14.49
N LYS A 140 2.20 13.75 -15.43
CA LYS A 140 0.77 13.78 -15.09
C LYS A 140 0.31 12.46 -14.50
N VAL A 141 0.79 11.34 -15.03
CA VAL A 141 0.46 10.01 -14.52
C VAL A 141 1.09 9.81 -13.14
N GLU A 142 2.33 10.25 -12.95
CA GLU A 142 2.99 10.20 -11.64
C GLU A 142 2.21 10.97 -10.59
N ASN A 143 1.74 12.17 -10.92
CA ASN A 143 0.92 12.98 -10.01
C ASN A 143 -0.41 12.30 -9.68
N PHE A 144 -1.05 11.70 -10.68
CA PHE A 144 -2.28 10.96 -10.47
C PHE A 144 -2.06 9.78 -9.52
N ILE A 145 -1.02 8.98 -9.75
CA ILE A 145 -0.68 7.84 -8.89
C ILE A 145 -0.40 8.32 -7.47
N GLY A 146 0.36 9.42 -7.32
CA GLY A 146 0.65 9.97 -6.00
C GLY A 146 -0.59 10.36 -5.23
N SER A 147 -1.58 11.00 -5.88
CA SER A 147 -2.84 11.36 -5.24
C SER A 147 -3.65 10.12 -4.86
N GLN A 148 -3.63 9.08 -5.68
CA GLN A 148 -4.30 7.80 -5.36
C GLN A 148 -3.63 7.10 -4.19
N LEU A 149 -2.31 7.19 -4.06
CA LEU A 149 -1.59 6.62 -2.91
C LEU A 149 -1.99 7.29 -1.61
N VAL A 150 -2.17 8.61 -1.59
CA VAL A 150 -2.63 9.33 -0.40
C VAL A 150 -4.02 8.86 0.00
N GLU A 151 -4.94 8.77 -0.95
CA GLU A 151 -6.31 8.29 -0.67
C GLU A 151 -6.31 6.85 -0.19
N LEU A 152 -5.48 6.01 -0.79
CA LEU A 152 -5.34 4.61 -0.39
C LEU A 152 -4.82 4.51 1.04
N LEU A 153 -3.79 5.28 1.39
CA LEU A 153 -3.24 5.27 2.74
C LEU A 153 -4.27 5.70 3.78
N ILE A 154 -5.09 6.71 3.47
CA ILE A 154 -6.17 7.15 4.34
C ILE A 154 -7.20 6.03 4.54
N ALA A 155 -7.60 5.37 3.46
CA ALA A 155 -8.56 4.27 3.52
C ALA A 155 -8.01 3.09 4.32
N GLU A 156 -6.75 2.73 4.10
CA GLU A 156 -6.09 1.65 4.84
C GLU A 156 -5.92 1.98 6.32
N GLN A 157 -5.62 3.23 6.63
CA GLN A 157 -5.53 3.68 8.02
C GLN A 157 -6.88 3.55 8.73
N ARG A 158 -7.96 3.96 8.10
CA ARG A 158 -9.31 3.84 8.66
C ARG A 158 -9.69 2.38 8.87
N PHE A 159 -9.42 1.55 7.86
CA PHE A 159 -9.70 0.12 7.94
C PHE A 159 -8.91 -0.53 9.09
N THR A 160 -7.63 -0.25 9.18
CA THR A 160 -6.75 -0.82 10.20
C THR A 160 -7.18 -0.40 11.61
N THR A 161 -7.55 0.87 11.79
CA THR A 161 -8.04 1.38 13.07
C THR A 161 -9.30 0.64 13.52
N ALA A 162 -10.25 0.45 12.60
CA ALA A 162 -11.48 -0.30 12.89
C ALA A 162 -11.19 -1.78 13.17
N TRP A 163 -10.30 -2.39 12.39
CA TRP A 163 -9.92 -3.79 12.58
C TRP A 163 -9.35 -4.05 13.96
N ILE A 164 -8.41 -3.21 14.39
CA ILE A 164 -7.75 -3.37 15.68
C ILE A 164 -8.76 -3.23 16.82
N LYS A 165 -9.72 -2.32 16.69
CA LYS A 165 -10.77 -2.13 17.68
C LYS A 165 -11.68 -3.36 17.79
N ASP A 166 -12.00 -3.98 16.65
CA ASP A 166 -12.88 -5.14 16.59
C ASP A 166 -12.15 -6.46 16.88
N ASN A 167 -10.82 -6.47 16.78
CA ASN A 167 -9.98 -7.66 16.99
C ASN A 167 -8.83 -7.34 17.96
N PRO A 168 -9.15 -7.05 19.23
CA PRO A 168 -8.15 -6.64 20.22
C PRO A 168 -7.14 -7.73 20.59
#